data_9f0e01863c5abc5d905733efb07b84f5
#
_entry.id   9f0e01863c5abc5d905733efb07b84f5
#
_cell.length_a   1.000
_cell.length_b   1.000
_cell.length_c   1.000
_cell.angle_alpha   90.00
_cell.angle_beta   90.00
_cell.angle_gamma   90.00
#
_symmetry.space_group_name_H-M   'P 1'
#
loop_
_entity.id
_entity.type
_entity.pdbx_description
1 polymer ?
#
loop_
_entity_poly.entity_id
_entity_poly.type
_entity_poly.pdbx_seq_one_letter_code
_entity_poly.pdbx_strand_id
1 'polypeptide(L)'
;MGNRMARRLAGPGIAMLLLLAGCGGDDGTGVRTVDSGAQSASGAASGTGSGSGTASGSAAVACRPVGDAGAADTKVAVQLSEWAVAPQPASVPAGTITFETANVGADAHELVVVRADDPAALPTAADGTVDEAKLPAGAFIGEVEAFPAKQTCQGTFALTAGRYALFCNILETEADGTKENHYTNGMRTSFEVRA
;
A
#
# COMPACT_ATOMS: atom_id res chain seq x y z
N MET A 1 -20.90 31.18 -51.71
CA MET A 1 -22.36 31.15 -51.95
C MET A 1 -22.96 30.01 -51.16
N GLY A 2 -23.98 30.35 -50.33
CA GLY A 2 -24.90 29.43 -49.66
C GLY A 2 -24.44 28.90 -48.30
N ASN A 3 -24.61 29.45 -47.17
CA ASN A 3 -25.72 30.00 -46.33
C ASN A 3 -26.87 29.02 -46.13
N ARG A 4 -27.08 28.68 -44.89
CA ARG A 4 -28.30 28.36 -44.14
C ARG A 4 -28.03 27.31 -43.07
N MET A 5 -28.42 27.41 -41.91
CA MET A 5 -29.32 28.12 -41.03
C MET A 5 -29.53 27.27 -39.77
N ALA A 6 -29.51 27.93 -38.67
CA ALA A 6 -29.79 27.46 -37.33
C ALA A 6 -31.11 26.73 -37.14
N ARG A 7 -31.19 25.80 -36.20
CA ARG A 7 -32.40 25.59 -35.41
C ARG A 7 -32.02 25.28 -33.94
N ARG A 8 -32.41 26.24 -33.11
CA ARG A 8 -32.53 26.08 -31.66
C ARG A 8 -33.83 25.31 -31.39
N LEU A 9 -33.79 24.39 -30.46
CA LEU A 9 -34.99 23.97 -29.72
C LEU A 9 -34.64 23.93 -28.25
N ALA A 10 -35.25 24.82 -27.53
CA ALA A 10 -35.34 24.85 -26.08
C ALA A 10 -36.54 24.00 -25.65
N GLY A 11 -36.40 23.29 -24.57
CA GLY A 11 -37.51 22.64 -23.88
C GLY A 11 -37.17 22.49 -22.39
N PRO A 12 -38.13 22.75 -21.50
CA PRO A 12 -37.86 23.06 -20.10
C PRO A 12 -37.96 21.85 -19.17
N GLY A 13 -37.24 21.98 -18.10
CA GLY A 13 -37.49 21.64 -16.71
C GLY A 13 -38.19 20.33 -16.33
N ILE A 14 -37.58 19.65 -15.41
CA ILE A 14 -38.26 19.13 -14.21
C ILE A 14 -37.18 19.01 -13.13
N ALA A 15 -37.35 19.82 -12.10
CA ALA A 15 -36.68 19.65 -10.82
C ALA A 15 -37.30 18.44 -10.11
N MET A 16 -36.50 17.50 -9.66
CA MET A 16 -36.95 16.51 -8.68
C MET A 16 -35.87 16.39 -7.58
N LEU A 17 -36.20 17.08 -6.50
CA LEU A 17 -35.49 17.02 -5.23
C LEU A 17 -35.84 15.68 -4.56
N LEU A 18 -34.88 14.81 -4.38
CA LEU A 18 -35.00 13.65 -3.50
C LEU A 18 -33.82 13.66 -2.53
N LEU A 19 -34.13 14.11 -1.32
CA LEU A 19 -33.32 13.89 -0.13
C LEU A 19 -33.42 12.42 0.24
N LEU A 20 -32.32 11.70 0.20
CA LEU A 20 -32.15 10.46 0.91
C LEU A 20 -30.85 10.57 1.72
N ALA A 21 -31.04 10.69 3.01
CA ALA A 21 -30.00 10.46 3.99
C ALA A 21 -29.63 8.97 3.95
N GLY A 22 -28.39 8.67 3.65
CA GLY A 22 -27.80 7.32 3.70
C GLY A 22 -26.49 7.37 4.44
N CYS A 23 -26.44 6.67 5.55
CA CYS A 23 -25.31 6.52 6.47
C CYS A 23 -24.02 6.19 5.75
N GLY A 24 -22.93 6.79 6.25
CA GLY A 24 -21.58 6.62 5.81
C GLY A 24 -21.09 5.17 5.90
N GLY A 25 -20.44 4.73 4.85
CA GLY A 25 -19.43 3.69 4.87
C GLY A 25 -18.11 4.39 4.62
N ASP A 26 -17.26 4.42 5.63
CA ASP A 26 -15.86 4.81 5.48
C ASP A 26 -15.12 3.66 4.81
N ASP A 27 -15.04 3.70 3.49
CA ASP A 27 -14.06 2.93 2.75
C ASP A 27 -12.84 3.84 2.54
N GLY A 28 -12.09 4.01 3.63
CA GLY A 28 -10.86 4.78 3.63
C GLY A 28 -9.71 3.98 3.03
N THR A 29 -9.50 4.08 1.73
CA THR A 29 -8.20 3.84 1.12
C THR A 29 -7.34 5.06 1.40
N GLY A 30 -6.64 5.06 2.51
CA GLY A 30 -5.80 6.18 2.95
C GLY A 30 -4.49 5.69 3.54
N VAL A 31 -3.45 6.39 3.22
CA VAL A 31 -2.14 6.34 3.89
C VAL A 31 -2.34 6.20 5.41
N ARG A 32 -1.89 5.13 5.99
CA ARG A 32 -1.99 4.91 7.44
C ARG A 32 -0.82 5.59 8.13
N THR A 33 -1.09 6.74 8.73
CA THR A 33 -0.25 7.25 9.81
C THR A 33 -0.63 6.48 11.07
N VAL A 34 0.30 5.71 11.62
CA VAL A 34 0.11 5.02 12.90
C VAL A 34 0.29 6.03 14.03
N ASP A 35 -0.81 6.52 14.56
CA ASP A 35 -0.83 7.43 15.70
C ASP A 35 -1.08 6.62 16.99
N SER A 36 -0.20 6.77 17.97
CA SER A 36 -0.23 6.03 19.23
C SER A 36 -1.27 6.60 20.18
N GLY A 37 -2.51 6.10 20.08
CA GLY A 37 -3.58 6.35 21.05
C GLY A 37 -3.61 5.30 22.15
N ALA A 38 -3.23 5.69 23.36
CA ALA A 38 -3.29 4.86 24.55
C ALA A 38 -4.74 4.52 24.94
N GLN A 39 -5.06 3.24 25.10
CA GLN A 39 -6.22 2.81 25.87
C GLN A 39 -5.79 1.91 27.03
N SER A 40 -6.03 2.42 28.21
CA SER A 40 -5.81 1.74 29.49
C SER A 40 -6.83 0.63 29.71
N ALA A 41 -6.36 -0.60 29.95
CA ALA A 41 -7.14 -1.62 30.62
C ALA A 41 -6.33 -2.16 31.80
N SER A 42 -6.87 -2.00 32.99
CA SER A 42 -6.31 -2.42 34.27
C SER A 42 -6.38 -3.94 34.39
N GLY A 43 -5.25 -4.57 34.71
CA GLY A 43 -5.17 -5.96 35.15
C GLY A 43 -3.84 -6.18 35.85
N ALA A 44 -3.89 -6.29 37.18
CA ALA A 44 -2.73 -6.47 38.03
C ALA A 44 -2.18 -7.89 37.96
N ALA A 45 -0.87 -8.01 37.73
CA ALA A 45 -0.04 -9.12 38.18
C ALA A 45 1.40 -8.68 38.32
N SER A 46 1.93 -8.80 39.52
CA SER A 46 3.27 -8.45 39.95
C SER A 46 4.31 -9.38 39.29
N GLY A 47 5.32 -8.81 38.66
CA GLY A 47 6.51 -9.51 38.22
C GLY A 47 7.65 -8.52 38.01
N THR A 48 8.57 -8.48 39.01
CA THR A 48 9.81 -7.69 38.98
C THR A 48 10.76 -8.19 37.89
N GLY A 49 11.07 -7.30 36.95
CA GLY A 49 12.12 -7.52 35.95
C GLY A 49 12.55 -6.19 35.33
N SER A 50 13.62 -5.59 35.85
CA SER A 50 14.24 -4.41 35.26
C SER A 50 14.82 -4.70 33.89
N GLY A 51 14.39 -3.94 32.90
CA GLY A 51 14.97 -3.91 31.57
C GLY A 51 14.47 -2.66 30.85
N SER A 52 15.19 -1.54 31.04
CA SER A 52 14.92 -0.28 30.32
C SER A 52 15.25 -0.45 28.86
N GLY A 53 14.29 -0.16 28.01
CA GLY A 53 14.42 -0.08 26.57
C GLY A 53 13.07 0.27 25.98
N THR A 54 12.60 1.51 26.23
CA THR A 54 11.38 2.02 25.61
C THR A 54 11.69 2.50 24.19
N ALA A 55 11.77 1.55 23.24
CA ALA A 55 11.57 1.90 21.85
C ALA A 55 10.05 2.03 21.67
N SER A 56 9.57 3.26 21.49
CA SER A 56 8.19 3.57 21.12
C SER A 56 8.04 3.34 19.63
N GLY A 57 8.18 2.08 19.19
CA GLY A 57 7.86 1.65 17.86
C GLY A 57 6.37 1.31 17.80
N SER A 58 5.68 1.79 16.82
CA SER A 58 4.34 1.33 16.47
C SER A 58 4.36 -0.18 16.40
N ALA A 59 3.57 -0.86 17.21
CA ALA A 59 3.54 -2.32 17.21
C ALA A 59 2.99 -2.78 15.86
N ALA A 60 3.90 -3.15 14.94
CA ALA A 60 3.51 -3.73 13.67
C ALA A 60 2.63 -4.95 13.93
N VAL A 61 1.50 -5.00 13.27
CA VAL A 61 0.55 -6.11 13.36
C VAL A 61 1.23 -7.34 12.77
N ALA A 62 1.02 -8.50 13.41
CA ALA A 62 1.54 -9.76 12.85
C ALA A 62 1.09 -9.92 11.39
N CYS A 63 1.94 -10.55 10.57
CA CYS A 63 1.65 -10.83 9.16
C CYS A 63 0.22 -11.30 8.93
N ARG A 64 -0.46 -10.67 7.98
CA ARG A 64 -1.76 -11.07 7.46
C ARG A 64 -1.59 -11.43 5.98
N PRO A 65 -1.54 -12.71 5.63
CA PRO A 65 -1.46 -13.11 4.22
C PRO A 65 -2.65 -12.60 3.41
N VAL A 66 -2.38 -12.19 2.17
CA VAL A 66 -3.39 -11.72 1.22
C VAL A 66 -3.51 -12.70 0.07
N GLY A 67 -4.74 -13.02 -0.34
CA GLY A 67 -5.03 -13.98 -1.41
C GLY A 67 -4.74 -15.43 -1.03
N ASP A 68 -4.84 -16.32 -2.01
CA ASP A 68 -4.63 -17.77 -1.83
C ASP A 68 -3.29 -18.20 -2.45
N ALA A 69 -2.31 -18.45 -1.60
CA ALA A 69 -0.99 -18.92 -2.04
C ALA A 69 -1.04 -20.34 -2.67
N GLY A 70 -2.09 -21.13 -2.41
CA GLY A 70 -2.31 -22.44 -3.03
C GLY A 70 -2.71 -22.34 -4.49
N ALA A 71 -3.24 -21.18 -4.93
CA ALA A 71 -3.62 -20.92 -6.32
C ALA A 71 -2.49 -20.35 -7.18
N ALA A 72 -1.28 -20.19 -6.64
CA ALA A 72 -0.18 -19.52 -7.33
C ALA A 72 0.41 -20.39 -8.44
N ASP A 73 0.55 -19.79 -9.63
CA ASP A 73 1.32 -20.34 -10.76
C ASP A 73 2.82 -20.18 -10.53
N THR A 74 3.19 -19.10 -9.86
CA THR A 74 4.59 -18.69 -9.65
C THR A 74 4.78 -18.09 -8.25
N LYS A 75 5.93 -18.38 -7.63
CA LYS A 75 6.37 -17.76 -6.39
C LYS A 75 7.59 -16.87 -6.64
N VAL A 76 7.59 -15.71 -6.02
CA VAL A 76 8.68 -14.73 -6.04
C VAL A 76 9.09 -14.45 -4.61
N ALA A 77 10.33 -14.72 -4.27
CA ALA A 77 10.89 -14.29 -3.00
C ALA A 77 11.17 -12.79 -3.05
N VAL A 78 10.73 -12.05 -2.03
CA VAL A 78 11.02 -10.61 -1.91
C VAL A 78 11.69 -10.36 -0.57
N GLN A 79 12.85 -9.72 -0.58
CA GLN A 79 13.49 -9.23 0.63
C GLN A 79 13.18 -7.74 0.80
N LEU A 80 12.72 -7.37 1.99
CA LEU A 80 12.55 -5.99 2.42
C LEU A 80 13.60 -5.67 3.47
N SER A 81 14.29 -4.58 3.29
CA SER A 81 15.21 -4.01 4.27
C SER A 81 15.24 -2.49 4.11
N GLU A 82 15.83 -1.79 5.05
CA GLU A 82 16.13 -0.35 4.92
C GLU A 82 17.13 -0.16 3.76
N TRP A 83 16.80 0.38 2.82
CA TRP A 83 15.95 1.10 1.91
C TRP A 83 15.83 0.32 0.61
N ALA A 84 15.52 -0.96 0.67
CA ALA A 84 15.49 -1.83 -0.49
C ALA A 84 14.26 -2.75 -0.53
N VAL A 85 13.77 -2.96 -1.74
CA VAL A 85 12.82 -4.01 -2.12
C VAL A 85 13.47 -4.86 -3.20
N ALA A 86 13.76 -6.13 -2.89
CA ALA A 86 14.55 -7.01 -3.74
C ALA A 86 13.78 -8.29 -4.14
N PRO A 87 13.01 -8.27 -5.24
CA PRO A 87 12.34 -9.46 -5.76
C PRO A 87 13.32 -10.41 -6.47
N GLN A 88 13.17 -11.72 -6.25
CA GLN A 88 13.92 -12.79 -6.89
C GLN A 88 12.99 -13.91 -7.35
N PRO A 89 12.84 -14.12 -8.67
CA PRO A 89 13.41 -13.35 -9.76
C PRO A 89 12.75 -11.97 -9.92
N ALA A 90 13.40 -11.04 -10.62
CA ALA A 90 12.87 -9.72 -10.92
C ALA A 90 11.85 -9.71 -12.07
N SER A 91 11.61 -10.85 -12.70
CA SER A 91 10.63 -10.99 -13.78
C SER A 91 10.09 -12.43 -13.86
N VAL A 92 8.78 -12.55 -14.13
CA VAL A 92 8.06 -13.83 -14.22
C VAL A 92 7.03 -13.81 -15.36
N PRO A 93 6.51 -14.96 -15.81
CA PRO A 93 5.34 -15.00 -16.69
C PRO A 93 4.08 -14.43 -16.02
N ALA A 94 3.10 -14.00 -16.83
CA ALA A 94 1.77 -13.61 -16.36
C ALA A 94 1.03 -14.80 -15.74
N GLY A 95 0.21 -14.51 -14.74
CA GLY A 95 -0.56 -15.53 -14.01
C GLY A 95 -0.83 -15.09 -12.57
N THR A 96 -1.14 -16.05 -11.72
CA THR A 96 -1.29 -15.86 -10.28
C THR A 96 0.07 -15.97 -9.60
N ILE A 97 0.53 -14.88 -9.02
CA ILE A 97 1.88 -14.76 -8.45
C ILE A 97 1.77 -14.57 -6.95
N THR A 98 2.48 -15.39 -6.18
CA THR A 98 2.68 -15.20 -4.75
C THR A 98 4.03 -14.55 -4.49
N PHE A 99 4.02 -13.38 -3.88
CA PHE A 99 5.20 -12.77 -3.30
C PHE A 99 5.39 -13.32 -1.87
N GLU A 100 6.47 -14.06 -1.66
CA GLU A 100 6.92 -14.50 -0.33
C GLU A 100 7.86 -13.43 0.22
N THR A 101 7.31 -12.50 1.00
CA THR A 101 7.98 -11.27 1.40
C THR A 101 8.61 -11.43 2.77
N ALA A 102 9.93 -11.47 2.83
CA ALA A 102 10.70 -11.55 4.06
C ALA A 102 11.20 -10.17 4.47
N ASN A 103 10.79 -9.70 5.64
CA ASN A 103 11.35 -8.51 6.25
C ASN A 103 12.65 -8.88 6.96
N VAL A 104 13.79 -8.58 6.32
CA VAL A 104 15.15 -8.84 6.85
C VAL A 104 15.75 -7.60 7.51
N GLY A 105 15.03 -6.48 7.49
CA GLY A 105 15.38 -5.22 8.11
C GLY A 105 15.25 -5.21 9.64
N ALA A 106 15.31 -4.01 10.23
CA ALA A 106 15.10 -3.74 11.64
C ALA A 106 13.69 -3.18 11.92
N ASP A 107 13.14 -2.43 10.95
CA ASP A 107 11.85 -1.76 11.08
C ASP A 107 10.71 -2.56 10.46
N ALA A 108 9.48 -2.10 10.65
CA ALA A 108 8.33 -2.67 9.98
C ALA A 108 8.32 -2.29 8.49
N HIS A 109 7.99 -3.23 7.62
CA HIS A 109 7.87 -2.99 6.18
C HIS A 109 6.58 -3.57 5.62
N GLU A 110 6.13 -3.01 4.52
CA GLU A 110 5.01 -3.49 3.72
C GLU A 110 5.44 -3.72 2.27
N LEU A 111 4.63 -4.42 1.50
CA LEU A 111 4.82 -4.57 0.07
C LEU A 111 3.57 -4.11 -0.67
N VAL A 112 3.63 -2.95 -1.29
CA VAL A 112 2.59 -2.43 -2.19
C VAL A 112 2.93 -2.82 -3.63
N VAL A 113 1.91 -3.28 -4.38
CA VAL A 113 2.02 -3.71 -5.78
C VAL A 113 1.16 -2.80 -6.65
N VAL A 114 1.78 -2.05 -7.55
CA VAL A 114 1.12 -1.10 -8.44
C VAL A 114 1.56 -1.33 -9.88
N ARG A 115 0.62 -1.29 -10.84
CA ARG A 115 0.96 -1.30 -12.26
C ARG A 115 1.52 0.06 -12.67
N ALA A 116 2.82 0.14 -12.96
CA ALA A 116 3.52 1.36 -13.33
C ALA A 116 4.81 1.03 -14.08
N ASP A 117 5.19 1.89 -15.04
CA ASP A 117 6.42 1.73 -15.81
C ASP A 117 7.66 2.16 -15.02
N ASP A 118 7.53 3.19 -14.19
CA ASP A 118 8.61 3.74 -13.37
C ASP A 118 8.17 3.88 -11.92
N PRO A 119 8.77 3.11 -10.99
CA PRO A 119 8.46 3.22 -9.57
C PRO A 119 8.85 4.57 -8.95
N ALA A 120 9.71 5.36 -9.59
CA ALA A 120 10.10 6.68 -9.09
C ALA A 120 9.16 7.81 -9.55
N ALA A 121 8.28 7.54 -10.51
CA ALA A 121 7.35 8.51 -11.09
C ALA A 121 5.92 8.41 -10.54
N LEU A 122 5.69 7.64 -9.47
CA LEU A 122 4.39 7.54 -8.83
C LEU A 122 3.97 8.90 -8.23
N PRO A 123 2.67 9.24 -8.23
CA PRO A 123 2.18 10.46 -7.59
C PRO A 123 2.45 10.40 -6.08
N THR A 124 2.96 11.50 -5.51
CA THR A 124 3.24 11.57 -4.09
C THR A 124 2.40 12.64 -3.38
N ALA A 125 2.13 12.42 -2.11
CA ALA A 125 1.54 13.37 -1.18
C ALA A 125 2.61 14.40 -0.71
N ALA A 126 2.19 15.37 0.10
CA ALA A 126 3.10 16.42 0.58
C ALA A 126 4.20 15.91 1.52
N ASP A 127 4.00 14.76 2.16
CA ASP A 127 4.96 14.08 3.03
C ASP A 127 5.88 13.11 2.27
N GLY A 128 5.71 13.00 0.95
CA GLY A 128 6.52 12.17 0.07
C GLY A 128 6.07 10.71 -0.03
N THR A 129 5.04 10.28 0.71
CA THR A 129 4.41 8.97 0.50
C THR A 129 3.72 8.92 -0.86
N VAL A 130 3.55 7.72 -1.43
CA VAL A 130 2.75 7.56 -2.65
C VAL A 130 1.30 7.90 -2.34
N ASP A 131 0.72 8.83 -3.11
CA ASP A 131 -0.70 9.18 -3.04
C ASP A 131 -1.50 8.17 -3.87
N GLU A 132 -1.93 7.10 -3.23
CA GLU A 132 -2.63 5.99 -3.88
C GLU A 132 -3.96 6.43 -4.50
N ALA A 133 -4.60 7.46 -3.94
CA ALA A 133 -5.84 8.01 -4.48
C ALA A 133 -5.63 8.71 -5.84
N LYS A 134 -4.41 9.10 -6.16
CA LYS A 134 -4.04 9.70 -7.45
C LYS A 134 -3.47 8.71 -8.45
N LEU A 135 -3.37 7.44 -8.11
CA LEU A 135 -3.00 6.40 -9.06
C LEU A 135 -4.06 6.29 -10.18
N PRO A 136 -3.65 5.94 -11.40
CA PRO A 136 -4.61 5.63 -12.46
C PRO A 136 -5.57 4.52 -12.03
N ALA A 137 -6.82 4.60 -12.47
CA ALA A 137 -7.83 3.59 -12.17
C ALA A 137 -7.33 2.18 -12.55
N GLY A 138 -7.38 1.26 -11.58
CA GLY A 138 -6.90 -0.12 -11.74
C GLY A 138 -5.38 -0.29 -11.72
N ALA A 139 -4.62 0.75 -11.40
CA ALA A 139 -3.17 0.62 -11.22
C ALA A 139 -2.80 0.00 -9.87
N PHE A 140 -3.51 0.31 -8.80
CA PHE A 140 -3.34 -0.37 -7.51
C PHE A 140 -3.83 -1.82 -7.62
N ILE A 141 -2.95 -2.76 -7.35
CA ILE A 141 -3.25 -4.20 -7.43
C ILE A 141 -3.58 -4.75 -6.03
N GLY A 142 -2.83 -4.34 -5.04
CA GLY A 142 -2.99 -4.73 -3.64
C GLY A 142 -1.70 -4.59 -2.85
N GLU A 143 -1.77 -4.96 -1.58
CA GLU A 143 -0.64 -4.83 -0.67
C GLU A 143 -0.56 -6.00 0.31
N VAL A 144 0.64 -6.29 0.79
CA VAL A 144 0.91 -6.99 2.03
C VAL A 144 1.13 -5.92 3.08
N GLU A 145 0.16 -5.74 3.98
CA GLU A 145 0.21 -4.72 5.03
C GLU A 145 1.50 -4.82 5.86
N ALA A 146 1.84 -3.73 6.53
CA ALA A 146 3.04 -3.63 7.38
C ALA A 146 3.14 -4.77 8.38
N PHE A 147 4.29 -5.44 8.41
CA PHE A 147 4.59 -6.53 9.32
C PHE A 147 5.99 -6.38 9.93
N PRO A 148 6.22 -6.94 11.13
CA PRO A 148 7.44 -6.72 11.89
C PRO A 148 8.70 -7.29 11.21
N ALA A 149 9.84 -6.76 11.62
CA ALA A 149 11.16 -7.31 11.33
C ALA A 149 11.26 -8.82 11.62
N LYS A 150 12.07 -9.53 10.84
CA LYS A 150 12.36 -10.97 10.98
C LYS A 150 11.17 -11.90 10.76
N GLN A 151 10.09 -11.39 10.17
CA GLN A 151 8.94 -12.19 9.75
C GLN A 151 8.88 -12.31 8.23
N THR A 152 8.12 -13.30 7.76
CA THR A 152 7.78 -13.48 6.34
C THR A 152 6.27 -13.41 6.19
N CYS A 153 5.80 -12.65 5.21
CA CYS A 153 4.40 -12.52 4.87
C CYS A 153 4.17 -12.81 3.39
N GLN A 154 2.96 -13.24 3.02
CA GLN A 154 2.64 -13.62 1.65
C GLN A 154 1.51 -12.76 1.09
N GLY A 155 1.68 -12.33 -0.17
CA GLY A 155 0.62 -11.71 -0.96
C GLY A 155 0.49 -12.39 -2.31
N THR A 156 -0.73 -12.81 -2.66
CA THR A 156 -1.02 -13.50 -3.92
C THR A 156 -1.93 -12.66 -4.79
N PHE A 157 -1.48 -12.34 -5.99
CA PHE A 157 -2.16 -11.43 -6.91
C PHE A 157 -2.17 -12.00 -8.33
N ALA A 158 -3.26 -11.78 -9.06
CA ALA A 158 -3.35 -12.07 -10.49
C ALA A 158 -2.71 -10.92 -11.28
N LEU A 159 -1.57 -11.16 -11.94
CA LEU A 159 -0.83 -10.15 -12.69
C LEU A 159 -0.84 -10.47 -14.18
N THR A 160 -1.24 -9.49 -14.99
CA THR A 160 -1.14 -9.55 -16.45
C THR A 160 0.22 -9.04 -16.92
N ALA A 161 0.61 -9.37 -18.14
CA ALA A 161 1.86 -8.86 -18.71
C ALA A 161 1.96 -7.34 -18.64
N GLY A 162 3.10 -6.83 -18.20
CA GLY A 162 3.38 -5.41 -18.01
C GLY A 162 4.45 -5.14 -16.97
N ARG A 163 4.63 -3.86 -16.66
CA ARG A 163 5.57 -3.40 -15.62
C ARG A 163 4.81 -3.01 -14.37
N TYR A 164 5.44 -3.28 -13.24
CA TYR A 164 4.90 -3.01 -11.92
C TYR A 164 5.95 -2.32 -11.06
N ALA A 165 5.48 -1.47 -10.18
CA ALA A 165 6.25 -0.94 -9.06
C ALA A 165 5.94 -1.78 -7.81
N LEU A 166 6.98 -2.21 -7.14
CA LEU A 166 6.94 -2.81 -5.80
C LEU A 166 7.59 -1.81 -4.84
N PHE A 167 6.92 -1.44 -3.77
CA PHE A 167 7.46 -0.46 -2.83
C PHE A 167 6.90 -0.61 -1.42
N CYS A 168 7.53 0.08 -0.46
CA CYS A 168 7.04 0.29 0.89
C CYS A 168 6.60 1.75 1.03
N ASN A 169 5.37 2.03 1.47
CA ASN A 169 4.78 3.36 1.57
C ASN A 169 4.68 3.86 3.01
N ILE A 170 5.43 3.25 3.92
CA ILE A 170 5.41 3.63 5.34
C ILE A 170 6.07 5.01 5.53
N LEU A 171 5.42 5.84 6.34
CA LEU A 171 5.99 7.03 6.94
C LEU A 171 6.07 6.82 8.45
N GLU A 172 7.25 6.60 8.96
CA GLU A 172 7.51 6.42 10.38
C GLU A 172 7.87 7.74 11.06
N THR A 173 7.57 7.83 12.35
CA THR A 173 8.01 8.98 13.17
C THR A 173 8.88 8.43 14.28
N GLU A 174 10.15 8.80 14.24
CA GLU A 174 11.16 8.40 15.18
C GLU A 174 10.94 9.02 16.57
N ALA A 175 11.59 8.48 17.58
CA ALA A 175 11.46 8.96 18.97
C ALA A 175 11.91 10.42 19.16
N ASP A 176 12.77 10.93 18.28
CA ASP A 176 13.22 12.33 18.27
C ASP A 176 12.29 13.27 17.47
N GLY A 177 11.21 12.72 16.87
CA GLY A 177 10.24 13.44 16.04
C GLY A 177 10.64 13.55 14.57
N THR A 178 11.77 12.99 14.15
CA THR A 178 12.14 12.88 12.72
C THR A 178 11.15 11.96 12.00
N LYS A 179 10.87 12.28 10.75
CA LYS A 179 10.04 11.43 9.89
C LYS A 179 10.91 10.67 8.91
N GLU A 180 10.70 9.36 8.88
CA GLU A 180 11.34 8.47 7.94
C GLU A 180 10.33 7.95 6.92
N ASN A 181 10.57 8.30 5.65
CA ASN A 181 9.71 7.91 4.55
C ASN A 181 10.40 6.82 3.74
N HIS A 182 9.89 5.60 3.84
CA HIS A 182 10.50 4.42 3.24
C HIS A 182 10.56 4.51 1.72
N TYR A 183 9.49 5.02 1.08
CA TYR A 183 9.46 5.17 -0.37
C TYR A 183 10.50 6.17 -0.87
N THR A 184 10.61 7.34 -0.27
CA THR A 184 11.58 8.37 -0.71
C THR A 184 13.01 7.99 -0.38
N ASN A 185 13.24 7.23 0.69
CA ASN A 185 14.54 6.69 1.05
C ASN A 185 15.05 5.58 0.12
N GLY A 186 14.18 5.05 -0.76
CA GLY A 186 14.61 4.12 -1.79
C GLY A 186 13.89 2.76 -1.80
N MET A 187 12.98 2.50 -0.87
CA MET A 187 12.23 1.24 -0.84
C MET A 187 11.22 1.14 -1.99
N ARG A 188 11.74 1.10 -3.21
CA ARG A 188 10.97 0.92 -4.44
C ARG A 188 11.80 0.25 -5.52
N THR A 189 11.17 -0.60 -6.33
CA THR A 189 11.83 -1.29 -7.44
C THR A 189 10.85 -1.60 -8.57
N SER A 190 11.38 -1.81 -9.78
CA SER A 190 10.60 -2.31 -10.90
C SER A 190 10.49 -3.82 -10.87
N PHE A 191 9.35 -4.35 -11.27
CA PHE A 191 9.09 -5.76 -11.46
C PHE A 191 8.43 -5.99 -12.81
N GLU A 192 8.86 -6.99 -13.57
CA GLU A 192 8.33 -7.25 -14.90
C GLU A 192 7.50 -8.53 -14.93
N VAL A 193 6.32 -8.45 -15.52
CA VAL A 193 5.48 -9.61 -15.83
C VAL A 193 5.45 -9.78 -17.34
N ARG A 194 5.98 -10.91 -17.80
CA ARG A 194 6.10 -11.23 -19.24
C ARG A 194 4.82 -11.90 -19.74
N ALA A 195 4.56 -11.75 -21.04
CA ALA A 195 3.47 -12.47 -21.72
C ALA A 195 3.74 -13.97 -21.79
#